data_4ca0b1935abf40968e12fea003e03f79
#
_entry.id   4ca0b1935abf40968e12fea003e03f79
#
_cell.length_a   1.000
_cell.length_b   1.000
_cell.length_c   1.000
_cell.angle_alpha   90.00
_cell.angle_beta   90.00
_cell.angle_gamma   90.00
#
_symmetry.space_group_name_H-M   'P 1'
#
loop_
_entity.id
_entity.type
_entity.pdbx_description
1 polymer ?
#
loop_
_entity_poly.entity_id
_entity_poly.type
_entity_poly.pdbx_seq_one_letter_code
_entity_poly.pdbx_strand_id
1 'polypeptide(L)'
;MRSRQAIVNKIMSWKGAHEGDPTHKHIIDIYNSQTPLPAGYKMKYTDSWCAATVSAAAIECGYTDIIPTECSCNRMISKAQKMGIWQENDAYVPKLADIVLYDWDDNGIGDNKGVPDHVGYVVSDASGNKFEVAEGNKNDGVELRQMTVNGKYIRGYIVPRYDNDPAPATIIKPPIKYTRGIDVSSYQGTIDFSKVKNAGMDFVILRSTVKTQEADPCFERNLSECIKYGLNHSCYKYSRAMSVIDAKNEAQGVIRLLRGRNMLIWYDMEDPMQKSGAKQEYRL
;
A
#
# COMPACT_ATOMS: atom_id res chain seq x y z
N MET A 1 -20.18 13.55 19.49
CA MET A 1 -20.42 12.53 18.44
C MET A 1 -19.74 13.01 17.16
N ARG A 2 -18.78 12.21 16.64
CA ARG A 2 -18.00 12.54 15.44
C ARG A 2 -18.80 12.14 14.21
N SER A 3 -19.27 13.08 13.43
CA SER A 3 -20.07 12.82 12.24
C SER A 3 -19.36 13.23 10.96
N ARG A 4 -19.57 12.47 9.90
CA ARG A 4 -19.08 12.76 8.54
C ARG A 4 -19.57 14.12 8.05
N GLN A 5 -20.85 14.42 8.31
CA GLN A 5 -21.47 15.67 7.89
C GLN A 5 -20.84 16.92 8.56
N ALA A 6 -20.36 16.79 9.79
CA ALA A 6 -19.71 17.93 10.46
C ALA A 6 -18.40 18.34 9.75
N ILE A 7 -17.58 17.39 9.34
CA ILE A 7 -16.36 17.65 8.55
C ILE A 7 -16.72 18.27 7.20
N VAL A 8 -17.72 17.71 6.51
CA VAL A 8 -18.14 18.25 5.20
C VAL A 8 -18.65 19.68 5.35
N ASN A 9 -19.49 19.95 6.32
CA ASN A 9 -19.97 21.31 6.60
C ASN A 9 -18.80 22.27 6.90
N LYS A 10 -17.80 21.78 7.63
CA LYS A 10 -16.62 22.59 7.97
C LYS A 10 -15.80 22.95 6.73
N ILE A 11 -15.37 21.98 5.93
CA ILE A 11 -14.58 22.26 4.73
C ILE A 11 -15.36 23.10 3.72
N MET A 12 -16.65 22.83 3.56
CA MET A 12 -17.53 23.58 2.66
C MET A 12 -17.78 25.02 3.14
N SER A 13 -17.66 25.31 4.44
CA SER A 13 -17.76 26.70 4.96
C SER A 13 -16.58 27.58 4.51
N TRP A 14 -15.50 27.00 4.05
CA TRP A 14 -14.32 27.70 3.52
C TRP A 14 -14.31 27.75 1.98
N LYS A 15 -15.28 27.13 1.31
CA LYS A 15 -15.36 27.14 -0.16
C LYS A 15 -15.35 28.57 -0.71
N GLY A 16 -14.47 28.82 -1.67
CA GLY A 16 -14.27 30.13 -2.29
C GLY A 16 -13.24 31.00 -1.57
N ALA A 17 -12.64 30.52 -0.49
CA ALA A 17 -11.46 31.18 0.09
C ALA A 17 -10.27 31.13 -0.89
N HIS A 18 -9.44 32.18 -0.91
CA HIS A 18 -8.23 32.27 -1.73
C HIS A 18 -7.00 32.56 -0.91
N GLU A 19 -5.85 32.13 -1.44
CA GLU A 19 -4.56 32.42 -0.80
C GLU A 19 -4.40 33.91 -0.49
N GLY A 20 -3.95 34.18 0.73
CA GLY A 20 -3.75 35.55 1.22
C GLY A 20 -4.98 36.19 1.86
N ASP A 21 -6.18 35.65 1.68
CA ASP A 21 -7.39 36.17 2.32
C ASP A 21 -7.48 35.81 3.83
N PRO A 22 -8.43 36.39 4.59
CA PRO A 22 -8.59 36.11 6.00
C PRO A 22 -8.89 34.62 6.29
N THR A 23 -9.67 33.94 5.45
CA THR A 23 -10.04 32.54 5.66
C THR A 23 -8.83 31.61 5.44
N HIS A 24 -8.03 31.87 4.41
CA HIS A 24 -6.79 31.13 4.19
C HIS A 24 -5.83 31.28 5.39
N LYS A 25 -5.62 32.52 5.87
CA LYS A 25 -4.77 32.76 7.06
C LYS A 25 -5.31 32.06 8.28
N HIS A 26 -6.61 32.08 8.48
CA HIS A 26 -7.27 31.37 9.59
C HIS A 26 -7.02 29.85 9.51
N ILE A 27 -7.12 29.23 8.34
CA ILE A 27 -6.80 27.81 8.13
C ILE A 27 -5.36 27.50 8.57
N ILE A 28 -4.40 28.31 8.15
CA ILE A 28 -2.98 28.14 8.54
C ILE A 28 -2.80 28.35 10.05
N ASP A 29 -3.47 29.32 10.63
CA ASP A 29 -3.38 29.60 12.08
C ASP A 29 -3.98 28.46 12.92
N ILE A 30 -5.08 27.85 12.48
CA ILE A 30 -5.64 26.65 13.10
C ILE A 30 -4.60 25.51 13.09
N TYR A 31 -3.98 25.23 11.94
CA TYR A 31 -2.94 24.22 11.87
C TYR A 31 -1.78 24.55 12.83
N ASN A 32 -1.33 25.80 12.87
CA ASN A 32 -0.23 26.27 13.70
C ASN A 32 -0.55 26.31 15.20
N SER A 33 -1.82 26.21 15.60
CA SER A 33 -2.24 26.17 17.02
C SER A 33 -1.94 24.84 17.71
N GLN A 34 -1.57 23.82 16.96
CA GLN A 34 -1.29 22.49 17.49
C GLN A 34 -0.06 22.47 18.42
N THR A 35 -0.14 21.71 19.50
CA THR A 35 0.97 21.49 20.42
C THR A 35 1.07 20.01 20.79
N PRO A 36 2.17 19.29 20.41
CA PRO A 36 3.26 19.76 19.55
C PRO A 36 2.83 19.94 18.09
N LEU A 37 3.50 20.85 17.39
CA LEU A 37 3.34 20.99 15.94
C LEU A 37 3.80 19.72 15.22
N PRO A 38 3.03 19.19 14.26
CA PRO A 38 3.46 18.10 13.41
C PRO A 38 4.78 18.44 12.69
N ALA A 39 5.73 17.49 12.71
CA ALA A 39 7.09 17.70 12.22
C ALA A 39 7.87 18.86 12.87
N GLY A 40 7.37 19.50 13.92
CA GLY A 40 7.95 20.71 14.52
C GLY A 40 7.93 21.92 13.56
N TYR A 41 7.13 21.88 12.51
CA TYR A 41 7.12 22.93 11.48
C TYR A 41 5.91 23.85 11.61
N LYS A 42 6.20 25.13 11.82
CA LYS A 42 5.20 26.21 11.78
C LYS A 42 5.04 26.71 10.34
N MET A 43 3.86 26.52 9.77
CA MET A 43 3.56 26.93 8.40
C MET A 43 3.53 28.46 8.25
N LYS A 44 3.99 28.91 7.09
CA LYS A 44 3.84 30.26 6.59
C LYS A 44 2.61 30.37 5.71
N TYR A 45 2.10 31.57 5.52
CA TYR A 45 0.98 31.82 4.61
C TYR A 45 1.31 31.66 3.11
N THR A 46 2.57 31.39 2.79
CA THR A 46 3.06 31.17 1.41
C THR A 46 3.41 29.71 1.15
N ASP A 47 3.17 28.82 2.13
CA ASP A 47 3.43 27.38 1.95
C ASP A 47 2.23 26.72 1.27
N SER A 48 2.48 25.58 0.60
CA SER A 48 1.38 24.76 0.06
C SER A 48 0.48 24.28 1.21
N TRP A 49 -0.80 24.57 1.15
CA TRP A 49 -1.71 24.45 2.27
C TRP A 49 -2.83 23.41 2.13
N CYS A 50 -2.77 22.53 1.11
CA CYS A 50 -3.77 21.48 0.92
C CYS A 50 -3.91 20.54 2.14
N ALA A 51 -2.80 20.01 2.66
CA ALA A 51 -2.81 19.13 3.83
C ALA A 51 -3.15 19.90 5.12
N ALA A 52 -2.76 21.18 5.23
CA ALA A 52 -3.14 22.04 6.33
C ALA A 52 -4.66 22.28 6.36
N THR A 53 -5.31 22.44 5.22
CA THR A 53 -6.77 22.59 5.12
C THR A 53 -7.50 21.36 5.68
N VAL A 54 -7.06 20.18 5.30
CA VAL A 54 -7.61 18.92 5.84
C VAL A 54 -7.40 18.85 7.34
N SER A 55 -6.20 19.17 7.80
CA SER A 55 -5.86 19.18 9.23
C SER A 55 -6.65 20.21 10.04
N ALA A 56 -6.81 21.42 9.51
CA ALA A 56 -7.55 22.49 10.16
C ALA A 56 -9.03 22.13 10.35
N ALA A 57 -9.65 21.49 9.35
CA ALA A 57 -11.04 21.01 9.46
C ALA A 57 -11.17 19.95 10.58
N ALA A 58 -10.22 19.02 10.67
CA ALA A 58 -10.20 18.02 11.73
C ALA A 58 -10.01 18.64 13.12
N ILE A 59 -9.13 19.65 13.24
CA ILE A 59 -8.86 20.37 14.51
C ILE A 59 -10.10 21.10 14.99
N GLU A 60 -10.73 21.91 14.13
CA GLU A 60 -11.93 22.67 14.52
C GLU A 60 -13.14 21.79 14.85
N CYS A 61 -13.24 20.62 14.22
CA CYS A 61 -14.27 19.64 14.57
C CYS A 61 -13.93 18.82 15.82
N GLY A 62 -12.70 18.91 16.35
CA GLY A 62 -12.24 18.10 17.48
C GLY A 62 -12.04 16.62 17.11
N TYR A 63 -11.65 16.31 15.88
CA TYR A 63 -11.56 14.94 15.34
C TYR A 63 -10.11 14.48 15.10
N THR A 64 -9.16 15.10 15.79
CA THR A 64 -7.73 14.80 15.65
C THR A 64 -7.33 13.40 16.13
N ASP A 65 -8.20 12.74 16.87
CA ASP A 65 -8.03 11.35 17.33
C ASP A 65 -8.40 10.30 16.25
N ILE A 66 -9.19 10.70 15.25
CA ILE A 66 -9.59 9.82 14.13
C ILE A 66 -9.05 10.28 12.76
N ILE A 67 -8.57 11.52 12.66
CA ILE A 67 -8.02 12.09 11.41
C ILE A 67 -6.59 12.56 11.67
N PRO A 68 -5.60 12.09 10.90
CA PRO A 68 -4.22 12.55 11.06
C PRO A 68 -4.09 14.01 10.67
N THR A 69 -3.42 14.80 11.51
CA THR A 69 -3.13 16.22 11.25
C THR A 69 -1.67 16.39 10.83
N GLU A 70 -1.43 16.92 9.63
CA GLU A 70 -0.11 17.15 9.03
C GLU A 70 -0.18 18.30 8.01
N CYS A 71 0.98 18.87 7.67
CA CYS A 71 1.14 19.78 6.53
C CYS A 71 1.78 19.12 5.30
N SER A 72 2.07 17.84 5.38
CA SER A 72 2.67 17.04 4.30
C SER A 72 1.80 15.85 3.98
N CYS A 73 1.40 15.70 2.73
CA CYS A 73 0.59 14.58 2.25
C CYS A 73 1.25 13.23 2.54
N ASN A 74 2.55 13.10 2.31
CA ASN A 74 3.29 11.86 2.57
C ASN A 74 3.31 11.49 4.06
N ARG A 75 3.50 12.47 4.95
CA ARG A 75 3.45 12.24 6.40
C ARG A 75 2.03 11.92 6.88
N MET A 76 1.02 12.49 6.22
CA MET A 76 -0.40 12.18 6.49
C MET A 76 -0.70 10.71 6.19
N ILE A 77 -0.22 10.16 5.05
CA ILE A 77 -0.29 8.72 4.74
C ILE A 77 0.38 7.89 5.85
N SER A 78 1.60 8.26 6.23
CA SER A 78 2.36 7.51 7.23
C SER A 78 1.65 7.47 8.60
N LYS A 79 0.96 8.55 8.98
CA LYS A 79 0.11 8.57 10.19
C LYS A 79 -1.15 7.74 10.01
N ALA A 80 -1.83 7.84 8.87
CA ALA A 80 -3.02 7.05 8.58
C ALA A 80 -2.74 5.54 8.59
N GLN A 81 -1.58 5.12 8.08
CA GLN A 81 -1.12 3.73 8.15
C GLN A 81 -0.94 3.26 9.59
N LYS A 82 -0.30 4.08 10.46
CA LYS A 82 -0.13 3.78 11.88
C LYS A 82 -1.46 3.71 12.63
N MET A 83 -2.44 4.52 12.24
CA MET A 83 -3.80 4.51 12.77
C MET A 83 -4.66 3.35 12.23
N GLY A 84 -4.19 2.61 11.22
CA GLY A 84 -4.92 1.52 10.56
C GLY A 84 -6.17 1.99 9.79
N ILE A 85 -6.10 3.20 9.22
CA ILE A 85 -7.18 3.83 8.44
C ILE A 85 -6.76 4.21 7.02
N TRP A 86 -5.57 3.78 6.57
CA TRP A 86 -5.12 3.94 5.19
C TRP A 86 -5.70 2.86 4.29
N GLN A 87 -6.27 3.24 3.17
CA GLN A 87 -6.87 2.36 2.18
C GLN A 87 -6.24 2.57 0.80
N GLU A 88 -5.64 1.53 0.28
CA GLU A 88 -4.89 1.53 -0.98
C GLU A 88 -5.50 0.58 -2.03
N ASN A 89 -6.77 0.19 -1.84
CA ASN A 89 -7.48 -0.72 -2.73
C ASN A 89 -8.11 0.06 -3.90
N ASP A 90 -7.77 -0.30 -5.12
CA ASP A 90 -8.27 0.29 -6.36
C ASP A 90 -9.81 0.24 -6.48
N ALA A 91 -10.42 -0.80 -5.92
CA ALA A 91 -11.87 -0.98 -5.94
C ALA A 91 -12.60 -0.24 -4.79
N TYR A 92 -11.88 0.52 -3.96
CA TYR A 92 -12.51 1.24 -2.86
C TYR A 92 -13.43 2.35 -3.38
N VAL A 93 -14.69 2.33 -2.93
CA VAL A 93 -15.68 3.37 -3.22
C VAL A 93 -15.70 4.36 -2.05
N PRO A 94 -15.19 5.59 -2.23
CA PRO A 94 -15.09 6.55 -1.14
C PRO A 94 -16.47 7.01 -0.67
N LYS A 95 -16.56 7.29 0.62
CA LYS A 95 -17.76 7.82 1.28
C LYS A 95 -17.55 9.27 1.68
N LEU A 96 -18.65 9.94 1.96
CA LEU A 96 -18.65 11.30 2.51
C LEU A 96 -17.62 11.43 3.65
N ALA A 97 -16.81 12.49 3.63
CA ALA A 97 -15.76 12.79 4.60
C ALA A 97 -14.59 11.79 4.67
N ASP A 98 -14.46 10.85 3.73
CA ASP A 98 -13.18 10.21 3.49
C ASP A 98 -12.20 11.23 2.90
N ILE A 99 -10.91 10.97 3.02
CA ILE A 99 -9.88 11.87 2.51
C ILE A 99 -9.18 11.17 1.37
N VAL A 100 -9.13 11.79 0.19
CA VAL A 100 -8.42 11.28 -0.97
C VAL A 100 -7.08 12.00 -1.12
N LEU A 101 -6.04 11.23 -1.40
CA LEU A 101 -4.71 11.74 -1.75
C LEU A 101 -4.43 11.48 -3.22
N TYR A 102 -3.68 12.39 -3.83
CA TYR A 102 -3.38 12.39 -5.25
C TYR A 102 -1.88 12.25 -5.50
N ASP A 103 -1.55 11.59 -6.60
CA ASP A 103 -0.24 11.59 -7.24
C ASP A 103 -0.43 12.08 -8.68
N TRP A 104 0.11 13.27 -8.98
CA TRP A 104 -0.06 13.87 -10.31
C TRP A 104 0.87 13.26 -11.36
N ASP A 105 1.92 12.54 -10.93
CA ASP A 105 2.84 11.83 -11.83
C ASP A 105 2.25 10.47 -12.28
N ASP A 106 1.17 10.02 -11.63
CA ASP A 106 0.45 8.80 -12.03
C ASP A 106 -0.18 8.96 -13.42
N ASN A 107 0.21 8.09 -14.34
CA ASN A 107 -0.34 8.01 -15.69
C ASN A 107 -1.24 6.78 -15.91
N GLY A 108 -1.38 5.93 -14.90
CA GLY A 108 -2.24 4.75 -14.87
C GLY A 108 -3.68 5.03 -14.48
N ILE A 109 -4.49 3.99 -14.37
CA ILE A 109 -5.82 3.99 -13.78
C ILE A 109 -5.81 2.93 -12.68
N GLY A 110 -6.15 3.33 -11.44
CA GLY A 110 -6.25 2.41 -10.30
C GLY A 110 -4.94 1.82 -9.84
N ASP A 111 -3.79 2.46 -10.06
CA ASP A 111 -2.51 1.93 -9.62
C ASP A 111 -2.19 2.24 -8.14
N ASN A 112 -2.78 3.28 -7.56
CA ASN A 112 -2.68 3.68 -6.15
C ASN A 112 -1.25 3.66 -5.56
N LYS A 113 -0.25 4.06 -6.36
CA LYS A 113 1.18 4.10 -6.00
C LYS A 113 1.71 5.53 -6.14
N GLY A 114 2.98 5.73 -5.81
CA GLY A 114 3.69 6.99 -6.01
C GLY A 114 3.74 7.88 -4.77
N VAL A 115 4.26 9.08 -4.96
CA VAL A 115 4.43 10.09 -3.91
C VAL A 115 3.23 11.04 -3.94
N PRO A 116 2.51 11.24 -2.82
CA PRO A 116 1.33 12.09 -2.84
C PRO A 116 1.68 13.57 -2.94
N ASP A 117 1.04 14.25 -3.89
CA ASP A 117 1.23 15.68 -4.16
C ASP A 117 0.14 16.54 -3.55
N HIS A 118 -1.07 15.99 -3.37
CA HIS A 118 -2.25 16.76 -3.02
C HIS A 118 -3.25 15.95 -2.20
N VAL A 119 -4.23 16.64 -1.57
CA VAL A 119 -5.20 16.00 -0.68
C VAL A 119 -6.48 16.82 -0.57
N GLY A 120 -7.63 16.15 -0.38
CA GLY A 120 -8.91 16.79 -0.10
C GLY A 120 -9.91 15.87 0.58
N TYR A 121 -11.02 16.43 1.08
CA TYR A 121 -12.14 15.69 1.63
C TYR A 121 -13.16 15.34 0.57
N VAL A 122 -13.62 14.10 0.56
CA VAL A 122 -14.79 13.66 -0.22
C VAL A 122 -16.05 14.35 0.36
N VAL A 123 -16.75 15.12 -0.44
CA VAL A 123 -17.90 15.91 -0.01
C VAL A 123 -19.22 15.44 -0.63
N SER A 124 -19.21 14.40 -1.44
CA SER A 124 -20.39 13.68 -1.89
C SER A 124 -20.14 12.17 -1.84
N ASP A 125 -21.18 11.38 -1.59
CA ASP A 125 -21.10 9.96 -1.84
C ASP A 125 -20.97 9.67 -3.34
N ALA A 126 -20.31 8.56 -3.68
CA ALA A 126 -20.14 8.18 -5.08
C ALA A 126 -21.47 7.84 -5.72
N SER A 127 -21.78 8.53 -6.81
CA SER A 127 -22.97 8.30 -7.63
C SER A 127 -22.58 8.13 -9.10
N GLY A 128 -23.01 7.05 -9.74
CA GLY A 128 -22.62 6.76 -11.11
C GLY A 128 -21.10 6.71 -11.31
N ASN A 129 -20.37 6.17 -10.36
CA ASN A 129 -18.90 6.06 -10.33
C ASN A 129 -18.14 7.40 -10.20
N LYS A 130 -18.82 8.51 -9.85
CA LYS A 130 -18.23 9.84 -9.66
C LYS A 130 -18.49 10.34 -8.24
N PHE A 131 -17.54 11.12 -7.73
CA PHE A 131 -17.64 11.79 -6.43
C PHE A 131 -16.98 13.16 -6.48
N GLU A 132 -17.34 14.04 -5.56
CA GLU A 132 -16.75 15.37 -5.43
C GLU A 132 -15.82 15.45 -4.21
N VAL A 133 -14.78 16.25 -4.37
CA VAL A 133 -13.75 16.49 -3.34
C VAL A 133 -13.58 17.98 -3.14
N ALA A 134 -13.61 18.44 -1.89
CA ALA A 134 -13.23 19.80 -1.52
C ALA A 134 -11.74 19.82 -1.16
N GLU A 135 -11.00 20.70 -1.82
CA GLU A 135 -9.54 20.80 -1.74
C GLU A 135 -9.11 22.22 -1.36
N GLY A 136 -8.20 22.34 -0.39
CA GLY A 136 -7.45 23.57 -0.21
C GLY A 136 -6.28 23.66 -1.15
N ASN A 137 -5.83 24.85 -1.47
CA ASN A 137 -4.72 25.12 -2.40
C ASN A 137 -4.96 24.58 -3.84
N LYS A 138 -6.19 24.39 -4.22
CA LYS A 138 -6.56 24.12 -5.61
C LYS A 138 -6.78 25.46 -6.32
N ASN A 139 -5.93 25.77 -7.34
CA ASN A 139 -5.92 27.09 -7.98
C ASN A 139 -5.84 28.25 -6.94
N ASP A 140 -4.96 28.07 -5.93
CA ASP A 140 -4.78 28.99 -4.82
C ASP A 140 -6.06 29.23 -3.99
N GLY A 141 -6.99 28.28 -3.98
CA GLY A 141 -8.27 28.43 -3.27
C GLY A 141 -8.80 27.15 -2.62
N VAL A 142 -9.95 27.27 -1.94
CA VAL A 142 -10.77 26.12 -1.53
C VAL A 142 -11.82 25.86 -2.58
N GLU A 143 -11.61 24.83 -3.39
CA GLU A 143 -12.44 24.52 -4.55
C GLU A 143 -12.88 23.06 -4.59
N LEU A 144 -13.86 22.78 -5.44
CA LEU A 144 -14.32 21.43 -5.71
C LEU A 144 -13.62 20.80 -6.92
N ARG A 145 -13.41 19.49 -6.84
CA ARG A 145 -12.94 18.65 -7.93
C ARG A 145 -13.86 17.45 -8.08
N GLN A 146 -14.27 17.15 -9.32
CA GLN A 146 -14.95 15.89 -9.63
C GLN A 146 -13.94 14.80 -9.93
N MET A 147 -14.07 13.64 -9.27
CA MET A 147 -13.23 12.47 -9.44
C MET A 147 -14.06 11.25 -9.85
N THR A 148 -13.38 10.23 -10.36
CA THR A 148 -13.99 8.95 -10.73
C THR A 148 -13.42 7.87 -9.82
N VAL A 149 -14.25 6.96 -9.31
CA VAL A 149 -13.82 5.79 -8.54
C VAL A 149 -12.85 4.97 -9.38
N ASN A 150 -11.76 4.52 -8.79
CA ASN A 150 -10.68 3.83 -9.49
C ASN A 150 -10.12 4.64 -10.68
N GLY A 151 -10.14 5.96 -10.55
CA GLY A 151 -9.70 6.87 -11.60
C GLY A 151 -8.20 7.18 -11.50
N LYS A 152 -7.68 7.80 -12.56
CA LYS A 152 -6.33 8.31 -12.64
C LYS A 152 -6.03 9.31 -11.51
N TYR A 153 -4.78 9.38 -11.08
CA TYR A 153 -4.23 10.26 -10.04
C TYR A 153 -4.63 9.94 -8.60
N ILE A 154 -5.35 8.87 -8.33
CA ILE A 154 -5.69 8.49 -6.96
C ILE A 154 -4.49 7.74 -6.35
N ARG A 155 -3.88 8.33 -5.31
CA ARG A 155 -2.82 7.68 -4.53
C ARG A 155 -3.39 6.73 -3.46
N GLY A 156 -4.58 7.00 -2.99
CA GLY A 156 -5.28 6.22 -1.98
C GLY A 156 -6.15 7.10 -1.09
N TYR A 157 -6.70 6.48 -0.04
CA TYR A 157 -7.67 7.11 0.83
C TYR A 157 -7.31 6.98 2.30
N ILE A 158 -7.63 8.01 3.08
CA ILE A 158 -7.73 7.90 4.53
C ILE A 158 -9.21 7.74 4.86
N VAL A 159 -9.55 6.69 5.62
CA VAL A 159 -10.93 6.33 5.96
C VAL A 159 -11.09 6.47 7.48
N PRO A 160 -11.40 7.67 7.99
CA PRO A 160 -11.57 7.90 9.42
C PRO A 160 -12.78 7.13 9.96
N ARG A 161 -12.70 6.74 11.23
CA ARG A 161 -13.77 6.01 11.92
C ARG A 161 -14.70 6.96 12.64
N TYR A 162 -15.80 7.35 12.00
CA TYR A 162 -16.82 8.21 12.59
C TYR A 162 -17.78 7.40 13.50
N ASP A 163 -18.41 8.08 14.49
CA ASP A 163 -19.21 7.38 15.51
C ASP A 163 -20.47 6.70 14.95
N ASN A 164 -20.99 7.17 13.82
CA ASN A 164 -22.15 6.58 13.14
C ASN A 164 -21.78 5.59 12.03
N ASP A 165 -20.49 5.37 11.79
CA ASP A 165 -20.10 4.32 10.87
C ASP A 165 -20.49 2.97 11.48
N PRO A 166 -21.01 2.04 10.68
CA PRO A 166 -21.17 0.67 11.17
C PRO A 166 -19.82 0.27 11.76
N ALA A 167 -19.84 -0.27 12.97
CA ALA A 167 -18.64 -0.83 13.59
C ALA A 167 -17.88 -1.55 12.47
N PRO A 168 -16.58 -1.29 12.28
CA PRO A 168 -15.84 -2.00 11.25
C PRO A 168 -16.26 -3.43 11.41
N ALA A 169 -16.80 -4.02 10.32
CA ALA A 169 -17.03 -5.46 10.33
C ALA A 169 -15.74 -5.97 10.93
N THR A 170 -15.84 -6.53 12.13
CA THR A 170 -14.66 -7.07 12.79
C THR A 170 -14.12 -7.97 11.73
N ILE A 171 -13.09 -7.52 11.02
CA ILE A 171 -12.29 -8.44 10.27
C ILE A 171 -11.74 -9.26 11.42
N ILE A 172 -12.51 -10.28 11.81
CA ILE A 172 -11.94 -11.44 12.41
C ILE A 172 -11.00 -11.85 11.29
N LYS A 173 -9.75 -11.30 11.33
CA LYS A 173 -8.68 -11.97 10.63
C LYS A 173 -8.83 -13.39 11.13
N PRO A 174 -9.23 -14.35 10.27
CA PRO A 174 -9.29 -15.72 10.73
C PRO A 174 -7.95 -15.93 11.40
N PRO A 175 -7.86 -16.51 12.60
CA PRO A 175 -6.59 -16.60 13.32
C PRO A 175 -5.60 -17.00 12.27
N ILE A 176 -4.54 -16.14 12.08
CA ILE A 176 -3.60 -16.36 10.98
C ILE A 176 -3.10 -17.75 11.27
N LYS A 177 -3.64 -18.72 10.58
CA LYS A 177 -3.19 -20.10 10.68
C LYS A 177 -1.85 -20.05 9.98
N TYR A 178 -0.81 -19.80 10.78
CA TYR A 178 0.55 -19.86 10.29
C TYR A 178 0.74 -21.27 9.73
N THR A 179 0.83 -21.38 8.43
CA THR A 179 1.28 -22.61 7.79
C THR A 179 2.79 -22.66 7.99
N ARG A 180 3.29 -23.78 8.49
CA ARG A 180 4.71 -24.03 8.69
C ARG A 180 5.26 -24.76 7.49
N GLY A 181 6.40 -24.31 6.98
CA GLY A 181 7.04 -24.96 5.84
C GLY A 181 8.55 -24.92 5.95
N ILE A 182 9.20 -25.65 5.06
CA ILE A 182 10.64 -25.65 4.88
C ILE A 182 10.97 -25.41 3.42
N ASP A 183 12.09 -24.81 3.14
CA ASP A 183 12.74 -24.82 1.84
C ASP A 183 13.86 -25.85 1.83
N VAL A 184 14.05 -26.52 0.72
CA VAL A 184 15.01 -27.60 0.60
C VAL A 184 15.69 -27.66 -0.77
N SER A 185 16.90 -28.17 -0.77
CA SER A 185 17.74 -28.33 -1.96
C SER A 185 18.62 -29.58 -1.82
N SER A 186 19.52 -29.77 -2.76
CA SER A 186 20.57 -30.80 -2.64
C SER A 186 21.53 -30.59 -1.48
N TYR A 187 21.59 -29.40 -0.90
CA TYR A 187 22.45 -29.13 0.28
C TYR A 187 22.03 -29.90 1.53
N GLN A 188 20.74 -30.19 1.69
CA GLN A 188 20.23 -31.01 2.79
C GLN A 188 20.42 -32.51 2.61
N GLY A 189 20.95 -32.94 1.47
CA GLY A 189 21.18 -34.37 1.18
C GLY A 189 19.88 -35.18 1.12
N THR A 190 19.83 -36.33 1.79
CA THR A 190 18.66 -37.18 1.83
C THR A 190 17.76 -36.81 3.00
N ILE A 191 16.59 -36.30 2.68
CA ILE A 191 15.59 -35.87 3.67
C ILE A 191 14.57 -36.99 3.89
N ASP A 192 14.20 -37.23 5.16
CA ASP A 192 13.10 -38.09 5.56
C ASP A 192 11.80 -37.27 5.59
N PHE A 193 11.04 -37.32 4.52
CA PHE A 193 9.80 -36.55 4.39
C PHE A 193 8.66 -37.07 5.28
N SER A 194 8.76 -38.30 5.81
CA SER A 194 7.82 -38.76 6.84
C SER A 194 8.00 -37.96 8.13
N LYS A 195 9.25 -37.70 8.53
CA LYS A 195 9.54 -36.85 9.69
C LYS A 195 9.15 -35.40 9.44
N VAL A 196 9.33 -34.87 8.23
CA VAL A 196 8.87 -33.52 7.87
C VAL A 196 7.35 -33.41 8.07
N LYS A 197 6.58 -34.37 7.58
CA LYS A 197 5.12 -34.41 7.76
C LYS A 197 4.74 -34.52 9.24
N ASN A 198 5.37 -35.44 9.96
CA ASN A 198 5.09 -35.68 11.38
C ASN A 198 5.48 -34.48 12.28
N ALA A 199 6.42 -33.65 11.85
CA ALA A 199 6.78 -32.40 12.53
C ALA A 199 5.75 -31.27 12.29
N GLY A 200 4.66 -31.55 11.60
CA GLY A 200 3.58 -30.60 11.35
C GLY A 200 3.93 -29.55 10.29
N MET A 201 4.78 -29.88 9.33
CA MET A 201 5.03 -29.02 8.15
C MET A 201 3.87 -29.15 7.18
N ASP A 202 3.37 -28.00 6.71
CA ASP A 202 2.23 -27.91 5.81
C ASP A 202 2.67 -27.86 4.34
N PHE A 203 3.88 -27.31 4.09
CA PHE A 203 4.40 -27.15 2.73
C PHE A 203 5.93 -27.26 2.67
N VAL A 204 6.42 -27.51 1.46
CA VAL A 204 7.85 -27.55 1.13
C VAL A 204 8.11 -26.74 -0.13
N ILE A 205 9.16 -25.91 -0.11
CA ILE A 205 9.62 -25.16 -1.28
C ILE A 205 10.91 -25.78 -1.79
N LEU A 206 10.88 -26.33 -3.01
CA LEU A 206 11.96 -27.12 -3.59
C LEU A 206 12.87 -26.23 -4.44
N ARG A 207 14.20 -26.28 -4.25
CA ARG A 207 15.10 -25.61 -5.21
C ARG A 207 14.97 -26.24 -6.58
N SER A 208 14.61 -25.44 -7.59
CA SER A 208 14.41 -25.93 -8.95
C SER A 208 15.73 -26.19 -9.68
N THR A 209 16.59 -25.17 -9.78
CA THR A 209 17.84 -25.24 -10.53
C THR A 209 19.03 -24.72 -9.71
N VAL A 210 20.21 -25.32 -9.91
CA VAL A 210 21.47 -24.96 -9.23
C VAL A 210 22.27 -23.87 -9.94
N LYS A 211 22.17 -23.83 -11.27
CA LYS A 211 22.75 -22.80 -12.14
C LYS A 211 21.64 -22.23 -13.00
N THR A 212 21.98 -21.58 -14.09
CA THR A 212 20.99 -20.97 -14.99
C THR A 212 19.92 -21.97 -15.44
N GLN A 213 20.33 -23.20 -15.80
CA GLN A 213 19.40 -24.18 -16.39
C GLN A 213 19.58 -25.62 -15.86
N GLU A 214 20.55 -25.86 -15.00
CA GLU A 214 20.86 -27.18 -14.47
C GLU A 214 19.91 -27.49 -13.29
N ALA A 215 19.20 -28.60 -13.36
CA ALA A 215 18.28 -29.05 -12.32
C ALA A 215 19.01 -29.30 -11.00
N ASP A 216 18.36 -28.97 -9.86
CA ASP A 216 18.85 -29.45 -8.57
C ASP A 216 18.80 -30.98 -8.55
N PRO A 217 19.93 -31.67 -8.20
CA PRO A 217 20.00 -33.14 -8.25
C PRO A 217 18.93 -33.83 -7.39
N CYS A 218 18.40 -33.15 -6.37
CA CYS A 218 17.38 -33.70 -5.48
C CYS A 218 15.95 -33.28 -5.84
N PHE A 219 15.74 -32.42 -6.84
CA PHE A 219 14.43 -31.88 -7.16
C PHE A 219 13.37 -32.93 -7.38
N GLU A 220 13.58 -33.87 -8.32
CA GLU A 220 12.58 -34.87 -8.68
C GLU A 220 12.30 -35.85 -7.54
N ARG A 221 13.35 -36.25 -6.79
CA ARG A 221 13.18 -37.07 -5.59
C ARG A 221 12.35 -36.37 -4.55
N ASN A 222 12.71 -35.13 -4.20
CA ASN A 222 12.03 -34.36 -3.17
C ASN A 222 10.58 -34.07 -3.58
N LEU A 223 10.33 -33.79 -4.86
CA LEU A 223 8.98 -33.61 -5.38
C LEU A 223 8.14 -34.89 -5.23
N SER A 224 8.69 -36.04 -5.59
CA SER A 224 8.03 -37.35 -5.47
C SER A 224 7.68 -37.64 -4.00
N GLU A 225 8.58 -37.35 -3.07
CA GLU A 225 8.33 -37.53 -1.64
C GLU A 225 7.27 -36.54 -1.10
N CYS A 226 7.27 -35.28 -1.55
CA CYS A 226 6.19 -34.34 -1.22
C CYS A 226 4.82 -34.87 -1.64
N ILE A 227 4.70 -35.38 -2.85
CA ILE A 227 3.46 -35.98 -3.38
C ILE A 227 3.05 -37.18 -2.53
N LYS A 228 3.99 -38.09 -2.28
CA LYS A 228 3.76 -39.32 -1.50
C LYS A 228 3.22 -39.05 -0.10
N TYR A 229 3.75 -38.03 0.59
CA TYR A 229 3.32 -37.68 1.96
C TYR A 229 2.24 -36.60 2.02
N GLY A 230 1.66 -36.17 0.89
CA GLY A 230 0.60 -35.17 0.82
C GLY A 230 1.02 -33.81 1.40
N LEU A 231 2.27 -33.40 1.13
CA LEU A 231 2.78 -32.08 1.45
C LEU A 231 2.50 -31.12 0.30
N ASN A 232 1.92 -29.98 0.59
CA ASN A 232 1.86 -28.91 -0.40
C ASN A 232 3.27 -28.54 -0.83
N HIS A 233 3.46 -28.25 -2.11
CA HIS A 233 4.78 -27.98 -2.62
C HIS A 233 4.78 -26.88 -3.67
N SER A 234 5.89 -26.16 -3.71
CA SER A 234 6.23 -25.15 -4.71
C SER A 234 7.73 -25.26 -5.01
N CYS A 235 8.23 -24.43 -5.90
CA CYS A 235 9.67 -24.40 -6.11
C CYS A 235 10.21 -22.98 -6.09
N TYR A 236 11.53 -22.86 -5.85
CA TYR A 236 12.23 -21.60 -5.96
C TYR A 236 13.41 -21.68 -6.92
N LYS A 237 13.74 -20.55 -7.49
CA LYS A 237 14.97 -20.32 -8.23
C LYS A 237 15.87 -19.39 -7.43
N TYR A 238 16.99 -19.90 -6.93
CA TYR A 238 18.05 -19.03 -6.43
C TYR A 238 18.67 -18.29 -7.60
N SER A 239 18.43 -16.99 -7.69
CA SER A 239 18.87 -16.18 -8.82
C SER A 239 20.31 -15.72 -8.65
N ARG A 240 21.06 -15.76 -9.75
CA ARG A 240 22.36 -15.09 -9.93
C ARG A 240 22.33 -14.13 -11.13
N ALA A 241 21.16 -13.82 -11.63
CA ALA A 241 20.99 -12.94 -12.77
C ALA A 241 21.49 -11.53 -12.46
N MET A 242 22.33 -11.00 -13.32
CA MET A 242 22.84 -9.62 -13.27
C MET A 242 22.23 -8.75 -14.37
N SER A 243 21.43 -9.35 -15.24
CA SER A 243 20.73 -8.68 -16.34
C SER A 243 19.37 -9.30 -16.60
N VAL A 244 18.51 -8.58 -17.34
CA VAL A 244 17.21 -9.10 -17.81
C VAL A 244 17.38 -10.36 -18.65
N ILE A 245 18.44 -10.45 -19.44
CA ILE A 245 18.75 -11.64 -20.28
C ILE A 245 19.06 -12.83 -19.38
N ASP A 246 19.86 -12.65 -18.34
CA ASP A 246 20.16 -13.72 -17.38
C ASP A 246 18.90 -14.21 -16.67
N ALA A 247 18.05 -13.28 -16.19
CA ALA A 247 16.79 -13.63 -15.56
C ALA A 247 15.85 -14.42 -16.48
N LYS A 248 15.76 -14.02 -17.75
CA LYS A 248 15.01 -14.80 -18.77
C LYS A 248 15.56 -16.19 -18.98
N ASN A 249 16.88 -16.36 -19.04
CA ASN A 249 17.53 -17.65 -19.17
C ASN A 249 17.29 -18.54 -17.95
N GLU A 250 17.34 -17.98 -16.74
CA GLU A 250 17.00 -18.70 -15.50
C GLU A 250 15.54 -19.15 -15.50
N ALA A 251 14.60 -18.27 -15.84
CA ALA A 251 13.18 -18.59 -15.94
C ALA A 251 12.92 -19.72 -16.95
N GLN A 252 13.56 -19.68 -18.12
CA GLN A 252 13.46 -20.76 -19.12
C GLN A 252 13.99 -22.09 -18.61
N GLY A 253 15.03 -22.07 -17.77
CA GLY A 253 15.56 -23.27 -17.12
C GLY A 253 14.52 -23.91 -16.20
N VAL A 254 13.86 -23.12 -15.38
CA VAL A 254 12.79 -23.58 -14.49
C VAL A 254 11.60 -24.12 -15.28
N ILE A 255 11.14 -23.40 -16.30
CA ILE A 255 10.01 -23.81 -17.16
C ILE A 255 10.30 -25.18 -17.81
N ARG A 256 11.50 -25.36 -18.33
CA ARG A 256 11.90 -26.65 -18.91
C ARG A 256 11.92 -27.80 -17.91
N LEU A 257 12.43 -27.55 -16.69
CA LEU A 257 12.42 -28.50 -15.57
C LEU A 257 11.00 -28.94 -15.21
N LEU A 258 10.09 -27.97 -15.13
CA LEU A 258 8.70 -28.24 -14.71
C LEU A 258 7.91 -29.04 -15.74
N ARG A 259 8.29 -29.07 -17.03
CA ARG A 259 7.65 -29.85 -18.08
C ARG A 259 6.13 -29.75 -18.11
N GLY A 260 5.59 -28.52 -17.95
CA GLY A 260 4.16 -28.27 -17.94
C GLY A 260 3.45 -28.53 -16.58
N ARG A 261 4.19 -28.96 -15.55
CA ARG A 261 3.61 -29.08 -14.20
C ARG A 261 3.15 -27.71 -13.70
N ASN A 262 1.92 -27.64 -13.21
CA ASN A 262 1.40 -26.42 -12.58
C ASN A 262 1.97 -26.30 -11.17
N MET A 263 2.93 -25.40 -10.95
CA MET A 263 3.61 -25.22 -9.69
C MET A 263 3.92 -23.73 -9.50
N LEU A 264 3.67 -23.20 -8.29
CA LEU A 264 4.10 -21.85 -7.92
C LEU A 264 5.63 -21.77 -7.91
N ILE A 265 6.15 -20.73 -8.53
CA ILE A 265 7.60 -20.49 -8.63
C ILE A 265 7.94 -19.22 -7.85
N TRP A 266 8.88 -19.33 -6.92
CA TRP A 266 9.47 -18.22 -6.19
C TRP A 266 10.81 -17.85 -6.83
N TYR A 267 11.05 -16.56 -6.99
CA TYR A 267 12.31 -16.05 -7.48
C TYR A 267 13.09 -15.45 -6.33
N ASP A 268 14.16 -16.14 -5.90
CA ASP A 268 14.94 -15.80 -4.71
C ASP A 268 16.14 -14.93 -5.13
N MET A 269 16.13 -13.68 -4.72
CA MET A 269 17.10 -12.63 -5.08
C MET A 269 17.93 -12.18 -3.88
N GLU A 270 18.76 -13.07 -3.36
CA GLU A 270 19.59 -12.79 -2.18
C GLU A 270 21.10 -12.87 -2.42
N ASP A 271 21.54 -13.20 -3.63
CA ASP A 271 22.98 -13.31 -3.97
C ASP A 271 23.69 -11.97 -3.68
N PRO A 272 24.84 -11.99 -2.96
CA PRO A 272 25.58 -10.78 -2.61
C PRO A 272 25.98 -9.91 -3.81
N MET A 273 26.22 -10.52 -4.97
CA MET A 273 26.54 -9.78 -6.19
C MET A 273 25.36 -8.96 -6.72
N GLN A 274 24.13 -9.48 -6.57
CA GLN A 274 22.91 -8.76 -6.93
C GLN A 274 22.66 -7.59 -5.98
N LYS A 275 22.91 -7.75 -4.68
CA LYS A 275 22.75 -6.66 -3.69
C LYS A 275 23.66 -5.46 -3.97
N SER A 276 24.82 -5.67 -4.55
CA SER A 276 25.74 -4.59 -4.95
C SER A 276 25.33 -3.92 -6.25
N GLY A 277 24.71 -4.65 -7.19
CA GLY A 277 24.26 -4.16 -8.50
C GLY A 277 22.82 -3.56 -8.49
N ALA A 278 21.96 -4.02 -7.60
CA ALA A 278 20.54 -3.63 -7.54
C ALA A 278 20.30 -2.15 -7.19
N LYS A 279 21.33 -1.40 -6.79
CA LYS A 279 21.21 0.04 -6.57
C LYS A 279 21.12 0.88 -7.84
N GLN A 280 21.37 0.31 -9.03
CA GLN A 280 21.41 1.07 -10.27
C GLN A 280 20.32 0.77 -11.32
N GLU A 281 19.67 -0.41 -11.32
CA GLU A 281 18.81 -0.81 -12.44
C GLU A 281 17.33 -1.07 -12.13
N TYR A 282 16.89 -1.05 -10.88
CA TYR A 282 15.47 -1.28 -10.52
C TYR A 282 14.78 -0.03 -9.99
N ARG A 283 15.07 1.13 -10.59
CA ARG A 283 14.19 2.29 -10.56
C ARG A 283 13.43 2.33 -11.90
N LEU A 284 12.42 1.50 -12.00
CA LEU A 284 11.34 1.63 -12.97
C LEU A 284 10.06 1.89 -12.23
#